data_583d01adc00e0399aa912e1f7d5e34ba
#
_entry.id   583d01adc00e0399aa912e1f7d5e34ba
#
_cell.length_a   1.000
_cell.length_b   1.000
_cell.length_c   1.000
_cell.angle_alpha   90.00
_cell.angle_beta   90.00
_cell.angle_gamma   90.00
#
_symmetry.space_group_name_H-M   'P 1'
#
loop_
_entity.id
_entity.type
_entity.pdbx_description
1 polymer ?
#
loop_
_entity_poly.entity_id
_entity_poly.type
_entity_poly.pdbx_seq_one_letter_code
_entity_poly.pdbx_strand_id
1 'polypeptide(L)'
;MIHVVTSANRHFYESELLTHFRLRHEVYVAERNWKELERADGLERDQFDNQVATYILAIDKAEIVGGSRLIPTTHPHLLSEVFPHLASVRGLPRAADTYEWTRMFVIKSRREGRMMGGQTRGMVICGVLEHCLDNGIGDLTALVEMFWLPLFHAMGWKLIPLGLPELISGEWSVAVKMPIDKTTLESTRAFHGITGRAVVANQLASVAGTAA
;
A
#
# COMPACT_ATOMS: atom_id res chain seq x y z
N MET A 1 -4.69 14.62 0.42
CA MET A 1 -5.88 13.79 0.17
C MET A 1 -5.48 12.50 -0.53
N ILE A 2 -6.32 11.47 -0.48
CA ILE A 2 -6.02 10.18 -1.14
C ILE A 2 -6.78 10.07 -2.46
N HIS A 3 -6.05 9.77 -3.52
CA HIS A 3 -6.58 9.43 -4.83
C HIS A 3 -6.42 7.92 -5.06
N VAL A 4 -7.48 7.27 -5.51
CA VAL A 4 -7.47 5.84 -5.87
C VAL A 4 -7.41 5.72 -7.39
N VAL A 5 -6.37 5.08 -7.90
CA VAL A 5 -6.16 4.90 -9.34
C VAL A 5 -6.34 3.43 -9.70
N THR A 6 -7.35 3.18 -10.54
CA THR A 6 -7.71 1.85 -11.07
C THR A 6 -7.58 1.84 -12.58
N SER A 7 -7.82 0.69 -13.23
CA SER A 7 -7.88 0.61 -14.70
C SER A 7 -8.88 1.60 -15.32
N ALA A 8 -9.96 1.92 -14.62
CA ALA A 8 -11.03 2.78 -15.14
C ALA A 8 -10.62 4.26 -15.28
N ASN A 9 -9.74 4.76 -14.40
CA ASN A 9 -9.33 6.17 -14.36
C ASN A 9 -7.82 6.40 -14.59
N ARG A 10 -7.05 5.33 -14.81
CA ARG A 10 -5.59 5.37 -14.93
C ARG A 10 -5.08 6.37 -15.96
N HIS A 11 -5.81 6.53 -17.06
CA HIS A 11 -5.46 7.46 -18.14
C HIS A 11 -5.48 8.95 -17.73
N PHE A 12 -6.15 9.28 -16.61
CA PHE A 12 -6.11 10.63 -16.02
C PHE A 12 -4.92 10.85 -15.08
N TYR A 13 -4.18 9.78 -14.73
CA TYR A 13 -3.12 9.80 -13.72
C TYR A 13 -1.76 9.33 -14.27
N GLU A 14 -1.53 9.45 -15.57
CA GLU A 14 -0.28 8.95 -16.21
C GLU A 14 0.97 9.65 -15.64
N SER A 15 0.92 10.97 -15.45
CA SER A 15 2.01 11.75 -14.87
C SER A 15 2.25 11.43 -13.39
N GLU A 16 1.18 11.27 -12.63
CA GLU A 16 1.21 10.90 -11.22
C GLU A 16 1.75 9.48 -11.04
N LEU A 17 1.34 8.52 -11.87
CA LEU A 17 1.88 7.17 -11.82
C LEU A 17 3.36 7.12 -12.19
N LEU A 18 3.80 7.90 -13.17
CA LEU A 18 5.23 8.02 -13.48
C LEU A 18 6.02 8.57 -12.29
N THR A 19 5.51 9.61 -11.64
CA THR A 19 6.08 10.18 -10.43
C THR A 19 6.06 9.18 -9.27
N HIS A 20 4.96 8.45 -9.08
CA HIS A 20 4.85 7.39 -8.08
C HIS A 20 5.94 6.32 -8.24
N PHE A 21 6.22 5.86 -9.48
CA PHE A 21 7.28 4.88 -9.74
C PHE A 21 8.69 5.43 -9.50
N ARG A 22 8.94 6.74 -9.75
CA ARG A 22 10.21 7.40 -9.37
C ARG A 22 10.39 7.47 -7.86
N LEU A 23 9.34 7.86 -7.13
CA LEU A 23 9.37 7.91 -5.67
C LEU A 23 9.54 6.52 -5.05
N ARG A 24 8.96 5.48 -5.64
CA ARG A 24 9.22 4.09 -5.24
C ARG A 24 10.70 3.73 -5.43
N HIS A 25 11.32 4.11 -6.55
CA HIS A 25 12.75 3.92 -6.78
C HIS A 25 13.59 4.66 -5.72
N GLU A 26 13.28 5.93 -5.43
CA GLU A 26 13.96 6.68 -4.38
C GLU A 26 13.88 5.98 -3.01
N VAL A 27 12.68 5.51 -2.63
CA VAL A 27 12.45 4.88 -1.33
C VAL A 27 13.04 3.46 -1.25
N TYR A 28 12.78 2.62 -2.25
CA TYR A 28 13.14 1.21 -2.15
C TYR A 28 14.57 0.93 -2.65
N VAL A 29 15.01 1.57 -3.72
CA VAL A 29 16.34 1.35 -4.30
C VAL A 29 17.37 2.26 -3.63
N ALA A 30 17.16 3.57 -3.62
CA ALA A 30 18.16 4.50 -3.12
C ALA A 30 18.26 4.55 -1.58
N GLU A 31 17.11 4.63 -0.87
CA GLU A 31 17.15 4.73 0.60
C GLU A 31 17.27 3.37 1.31
N ARG A 32 16.48 2.36 0.86
CA ARG A 32 16.45 1.03 1.49
C ARG A 32 17.47 0.05 0.92
N ASN A 33 18.17 0.45 -0.15
CA ASN A 33 19.22 -0.33 -0.80
C ASN A 33 18.74 -1.71 -1.34
N TRP A 34 17.49 -1.79 -1.81
CA TRP A 34 16.96 -2.99 -2.48
C TRP A 34 17.39 -2.97 -3.95
N LYS A 35 18.66 -3.27 -4.20
CA LYS A 35 19.30 -3.18 -5.53
C LYS A 35 18.70 -4.13 -6.55
N GLU A 36 18.10 -5.22 -6.13
CA GLU A 36 17.38 -6.16 -6.98
C GLU A 36 16.17 -5.53 -7.69
N LEU A 37 15.69 -4.38 -7.20
CA LEU A 37 14.61 -3.60 -7.82
C LEU A 37 15.12 -2.50 -8.75
N GLU A 38 16.44 -2.32 -8.86
CA GLU A 38 17.03 -1.26 -9.67
C GLU A 38 16.76 -1.49 -11.16
N ARG A 39 16.38 -0.40 -11.86
CA ARG A 39 16.14 -0.37 -13.30
C ARG A 39 16.83 0.82 -13.91
N ALA A 40 17.30 0.65 -15.16
CA ALA A 40 18.04 1.70 -15.89
C ALA A 40 17.21 2.97 -16.15
N ASP A 41 15.86 2.86 -16.15
CA ASP A 41 14.96 3.99 -16.35
C ASP A 41 14.68 4.80 -15.07
N GLY A 42 15.25 4.39 -13.92
CA GLY A 42 15.03 5.04 -12.63
C GLY A 42 13.60 4.90 -12.08
N LEU A 43 12.85 3.92 -12.59
CA LEU A 43 11.48 3.64 -12.15
C LEU A 43 11.43 2.27 -11.46
N GLU A 44 10.96 2.21 -10.22
CA GLU A 44 10.68 0.92 -9.60
C GLU A 44 9.30 0.44 -10.06
N ARG A 45 9.29 -0.53 -10.96
CA ARG A 45 8.11 -1.22 -11.49
C ARG A 45 8.41 -2.71 -11.61
N ASP A 46 7.41 -3.53 -11.31
CA ASP A 46 7.47 -4.98 -11.49
C ASP A 46 6.33 -5.49 -12.39
N GLN A 47 6.28 -6.80 -12.64
CA GLN A 47 5.24 -7.44 -13.47
C GLN A 47 3.82 -7.28 -12.92
N PHE A 48 3.70 -6.91 -11.65
CA PHE A 48 2.40 -6.70 -11.00
C PHE A 48 1.88 -5.26 -11.13
N ASP A 49 2.67 -4.34 -11.70
CA ASP A 49 2.26 -2.98 -12.04
C ASP A 49 1.48 -2.95 -13.38
N ASN A 50 0.47 -3.77 -13.49
CA ASN A 50 -0.35 -4.01 -14.69
C ASN A 50 -1.79 -3.46 -14.55
N GLN A 51 -2.70 -3.87 -15.43
CA GLN A 51 -4.06 -3.35 -15.49
C GLN A 51 -4.94 -3.70 -14.26
N VAL A 52 -4.61 -4.77 -13.52
CA VAL A 52 -5.39 -5.16 -12.33
C VAL A 52 -4.92 -4.44 -11.06
N ALA A 53 -3.78 -3.76 -11.13
CA ALA A 53 -3.24 -3.00 -10.00
C ALA A 53 -4.11 -1.78 -9.68
N THR A 54 -4.42 -1.60 -8.41
CA THR A 54 -4.99 -0.39 -7.85
C THR A 54 -3.92 0.35 -7.07
N TYR A 55 -3.75 1.65 -7.33
CA TYR A 55 -2.81 2.50 -6.60
C TYR A 55 -3.55 3.45 -5.68
N ILE A 56 -3.04 3.59 -4.48
CA ILE A 56 -3.46 4.56 -3.47
C ILE A 56 -2.40 5.66 -3.44
N LEU A 57 -2.73 6.86 -3.90
CA LEU A 57 -1.80 7.98 -4.00
C LEU A 57 -2.17 9.06 -2.97
N ALA A 58 -1.25 9.36 -2.06
CA ALA A 58 -1.39 10.51 -1.18
C ALA A 58 -0.86 11.75 -1.90
N ILE A 59 -1.76 12.68 -2.21
CA ILE A 59 -1.44 13.92 -2.93
C ILE A 59 -1.68 15.11 -2.00
N ASP A 60 -0.66 15.96 -1.84
CA ASP A 60 -0.70 17.23 -1.11
C ASP A 60 -0.16 18.35 -1.99
N LYS A 61 -0.96 19.41 -2.23
CA LYS A 61 -0.60 20.55 -3.09
C LYS A 61 -0.03 20.13 -4.46
N ALA A 62 -0.70 19.18 -5.11
CA ALA A 62 -0.33 18.58 -6.39
C ALA A 62 0.97 17.72 -6.37
N GLU A 63 1.58 17.48 -5.22
CA GLU A 63 2.74 16.60 -5.06
C GLU A 63 2.33 15.24 -4.50
N ILE A 64 2.90 14.14 -5.01
CA ILE A 64 2.76 12.83 -4.40
C ILE A 64 3.67 12.76 -3.19
N VAL A 65 3.08 12.55 -2.02
CA VAL A 65 3.80 12.48 -0.74
C VAL A 65 3.85 11.08 -0.14
N GLY A 66 3.15 10.14 -0.75
CA GLY A 66 3.14 8.72 -0.36
C GLY A 66 2.25 7.91 -1.28
N GLY A 67 2.30 6.61 -1.14
CA GLY A 67 1.47 5.73 -1.95
C GLY A 67 1.52 4.28 -1.55
N SER A 68 0.72 3.47 -2.24
CA SER A 68 0.62 2.03 -2.02
C SER A 68 0.01 1.35 -3.24
N ARG A 69 0.13 0.02 -3.32
CA ARG A 69 -0.45 -0.80 -4.38
C ARG A 69 -1.28 -1.94 -3.79
N LEU A 70 -2.42 -2.22 -4.41
CA LEU A 70 -3.29 -3.36 -4.14
C LEU A 70 -3.43 -4.22 -5.39
N ILE A 71 -3.36 -5.55 -5.23
CA ILE A 71 -3.54 -6.54 -6.31
C ILE A 71 -4.58 -7.57 -5.85
N PRO A 72 -5.63 -7.88 -6.64
CA PRO A 72 -6.54 -8.96 -6.31
C PRO A 72 -5.80 -10.31 -6.22
N THR A 73 -5.99 -11.09 -5.14
CA THR A 73 -5.30 -12.38 -4.97
C THR A 73 -5.75 -13.46 -5.95
N THR A 74 -6.80 -13.22 -6.72
CA THR A 74 -7.23 -14.07 -7.85
C THR A 74 -6.31 -13.95 -9.07
N HIS A 75 -5.43 -12.94 -9.10
CA HIS A 75 -4.43 -12.71 -10.13
C HIS A 75 -3.01 -12.98 -9.60
N PRO A 76 -2.00 -13.15 -10.48
CA PRO A 76 -0.61 -13.22 -10.07
C PRO A 76 -0.21 -11.99 -9.25
N HIS A 77 0.44 -12.20 -8.10
CA HIS A 77 0.85 -11.16 -7.16
C HIS A 77 2.16 -11.56 -6.47
N LEU A 78 2.77 -10.65 -5.72
CA LEU A 78 4.12 -10.84 -5.19
C LEU A 78 4.24 -12.10 -4.32
N LEU A 79 3.30 -12.28 -3.40
CA LEU A 79 3.32 -13.44 -2.51
C LEU A 79 3.07 -14.76 -3.25
N SER A 80 2.26 -14.78 -4.33
CA SER A 80 1.99 -16.00 -5.09
C SER A 80 3.13 -16.41 -6.02
N GLU A 81 3.83 -15.44 -6.62
CA GLU A 81 4.80 -15.72 -7.67
C GLU A 81 6.26 -15.68 -7.19
N VAL A 82 6.55 -14.81 -6.19
CA VAL A 82 7.92 -14.59 -5.73
C VAL A 82 8.18 -15.27 -4.38
N PHE A 83 7.20 -15.25 -3.48
CA PHE A 83 7.35 -15.71 -2.10
C PHE A 83 6.30 -16.75 -1.67
N PRO A 84 5.89 -17.74 -2.52
CA PRO A 84 4.82 -18.69 -2.16
C PRO A 84 5.17 -19.55 -0.93
N HIS A 85 6.46 -19.80 -0.68
CA HIS A 85 6.96 -20.56 0.46
C HIS A 85 6.67 -19.89 1.81
N LEU A 86 6.50 -18.56 1.83
CA LEU A 86 6.16 -17.81 3.06
C LEU A 86 4.73 -18.03 3.54
N ALA A 87 3.88 -18.71 2.76
CA ALA A 87 2.54 -19.10 3.16
C ALA A 87 2.44 -20.61 3.50
N SER A 88 3.52 -21.22 3.94
CA SER A 88 3.67 -22.68 4.15
C SER A 88 2.79 -23.27 5.25
N VAL A 89 2.29 -22.44 6.19
CA VAL A 89 1.47 -22.94 7.33
C VAL A 89 -0.02 -22.90 7.03
N ARG A 90 -0.51 -21.84 6.37
CA ARG A 90 -1.95 -21.62 6.13
C ARG A 90 -2.34 -21.56 4.66
N GLY A 91 -1.35 -21.68 3.76
CA GLY A 91 -1.56 -21.54 2.32
C GLY A 91 -1.75 -20.09 1.89
N LEU A 92 -1.75 -19.89 0.58
CA LEU A 92 -1.99 -18.59 -0.05
C LEU A 92 -3.49 -18.31 -0.12
N PRO A 93 -3.99 -17.23 0.49
CA PRO A 93 -5.37 -16.80 0.31
C PRO A 93 -5.62 -16.44 -1.16
N ARG A 94 -6.69 -16.98 -1.74
CA ARG A 94 -7.12 -16.68 -3.12
C ARG A 94 -8.64 -16.56 -3.15
N ALA A 95 -9.12 -15.33 -3.03
CA ALA A 95 -10.55 -15.02 -3.02
C ALA A 95 -10.83 -13.66 -3.66
N ALA A 96 -12.05 -13.46 -4.15
CA ALA A 96 -12.44 -12.22 -4.83
C ALA A 96 -12.44 -11.00 -3.91
N ASP A 97 -12.64 -11.19 -2.61
CA ASP A 97 -12.65 -10.19 -1.55
C ASP A 97 -11.32 -10.08 -0.80
N THR A 98 -10.26 -10.69 -1.32
CA THR A 98 -8.92 -10.65 -0.71
C THR A 98 -7.91 -10.04 -1.69
N TYR A 99 -7.17 -9.02 -1.22
CA TYR A 99 -6.18 -8.30 -2.02
C TYR A 99 -4.81 -8.35 -1.36
N GLU A 100 -3.75 -8.40 -2.18
CA GLU A 100 -2.39 -8.21 -1.68
C GLU A 100 -2.08 -6.70 -1.59
N TRP A 101 -1.59 -6.27 -0.44
CA TRP A 101 -1.16 -4.90 -0.16
C TRP A 101 0.36 -4.81 -0.18
N THR A 102 0.91 -4.03 -1.10
CA THR A 102 2.36 -3.88 -1.30
C THR A 102 2.78 -2.44 -1.56
N ARG A 103 4.09 -2.20 -1.56
CA ARG A 103 4.69 -0.93 -1.99
C ARG A 103 4.14 0.30 -1.25
N MET A 104 3.89 0.15 0.07
CA MET A 104 3.48 1.26 0.92
C MET A 104 4.68 2.12 1.26
N PHE A 105 4.66 3.41 0.89
CA PHE A 105 5.71 4.36 1.21
C PHE A 105 5.17 5.74 1.56
N VAL A 106 6.01 6.53 2.25
CA VAL A 106 5.89 7.97 2.45
C VAL A 106 7.23 8.58 2.13
N ILE A 107 7.28 9.70 1.41
CA ILE A 107 8.54 10.38 1.07
C ILE A 107 9.23 10.91 2.33
N LYS A 108 10.56 11.03 2.29
CA LYS A 108 11.39 11.37 3.45
C LYS A 108 10.96 12.66 4.14
N SER A 109 10.64 13.71 3.37
CA SER A 109 10.20 15.02 3.87
C SER A 109 8.87 15.01 4.61
N ARG A 110 8.08 13.92 4.48
CA ARG A 110 6.76 13.75 5.11
C ARG A 110 6.73 12.64 6.16
N ARG A 111 7.89 12.09 6.52
CA ARG A 111 8.02 11.13 7.62
C ARG A 111 8.15 11.88 8.94
N GLU A 112 7.02 12.32 9.47
CA GLU A 112 6.95 13.04 10.75
C GLU A 112 7.26 12.10 11.91
N GLY A 113 8.22 12.50 12.77
CA GLY A 113 8.49 11.84 14.03
C GLY A 113 9.05 10.42 13.94
N ARG A 114 9.00 9.73 15.07
CA ARG A 114 9.44 8.34 15.19
C ARG A 114 8.59 7.40 14.33
N MET A 115 9.17 6.28 13.94
CA MET A 115 8.72 5.21 13.02
C MET A 115 7.23 4.80 13.09
N MET A 116 6.53 5.09 14.17
CA MET A 116 5.20 4.60 14.49
C MET A 116 4.05 5.59 14.20
N GLY A 117 4.32 6.87 13.98
CA GLY A 117 3.30 7.90 13.76
C GLY A 117 3.59 8.71 12.51
N GLY A 118 2.64 9.49 12.08
CA GLY A 118 2.76 10.40 10.94
C GLY A 118 1.44 10.50 10.21
N GLN A 119 0.96 11.72 10.06
CA GLN A 119 -0.35 11.98 9.44
C GLN A 119 -0.39 11.44 8.00
N THR A 120 0.67 11.64 7.23
CA THR A 120 0.73 11.16 5.83
C THR A 120 0.65 9.63 5.75
N ARG A 121 1.33 8.91 6.66
CA ARG A 121 1.22 7.43 6.73
C ARG A 121 -0.21 7.02 7.08
N GLY A 122 -0.78 7.64 8.10
CA GLY A 122 -2.17 7.40 8.49
C GLY A 122 -3.15 7.62 7.35
N MET A 123 -2.96 8.69 6.57
CA MET A 123 -3.77 8.97 5.38
C MET A 123 -3.68 7.86 4.33
N VAL A 124 -2.47 7.34 4.03
CA VAL A 124 -2.31 6.22 3.07
C VAL A 124 -3.01 4.97 3.58
N ILE A 125 -2.81 4.60 4.87
CA ILE A 125 -3.43 3.41 5.47
C ILE A 125 -4.95 3.55 5.49
N CYS A 126 -5.49 4.70 5.93
CA CYS A 126 -6.93 4.96 5.90
C CYS A 126 -7.48 4.91 4.47
N GLY A 127 -6.74 5.42 3.48
CA GLY A 127 -7.15 5.34 2.08
C GLY A 127 -7.23 3.91 1.56
N VAL A 128 -6.29 3.04 1.95
CA VAL A 128 -6.35 1.59 1.66
C VAL A 128 -7.61 0.98 2.27
N LEU A 129 -7.85 1.22 3.58
CA LEU A 129 -9.00 0.68 4.29
C LEU A 129 -10.34 1.17 3.74
N GLU A 130 -10.45 2.47 3.45
CA GLU A 130 -11.65 3.06 2.86
C GLU A 130 -11.95 2.47 1.48
N HIS A 131 -10.92 2.33 0.63
CA HIS A 131 -11.07 1.66 -0.67
C HIS A 131 -11.52 0.21 -0.51
N CYS A 132 -10.93 -0.54 0.43
CA CYS A 132 -11.32 -1.91 0.71
C CYS A 132 -12.81 -2.01 1.11
N LEU A 133 -13.24 -1.21 2.08
CA LEU A 133 -14.61 -1.23 2.58
C LEU A 133 -15.63 -0.80 1.51
N ASP A 134 -15.30 0.21 0.70
CA ASP A 134 -16.17 0.69 -0.38
C ASP A 134 -16.36 -0.35 -1.50
N ASN A 135 -15.41 -1.27 -1.66
CA ASN A 135 -15.43 -2.29 -2.73
C ASN A 135 -15.65 -3.72 -2.21
N GLY A 136 -16.05 -3.89 -0.96
CA GLY A 136 -16.35 -5.20 -0.38
C GLY A 136 -15.12 -6.10 -0.22
N ILE A 137 -13.92 -5.51 -0.13
CA ILE A 137 -12.67 -6.23 0.16
C ILE A 137 -12.60 -6.45 1.67
N GLY A 138 -12.68 -7.71 2.09
CA GLY A 138 -12.74 -8.09 3.49
C GLY A 138 -11.39 -8.49 4.10
N ASP A 139 -10.42 -8.83 3.27
CA ASP A 139 -9.10 -9.27 3.72
C ASP A 139 -7.98 -8.61 2.92
N LEU A 140 -6.88 -8.29 3.58
CA LEU A 140 -5.61 -7.95 2.94
C LEU A 140 -4.57 -9.04 3.23
N THR A 141 -3.70 -9.33 2.28
CA THR A 141 -2.45 -10.06 2.51
C THR A 141 -1.27 -9.13 2.30
N ALA A 142 -0.19 -9.34 3.02
CA ALA A 142 1.06 -8.60 2.83
C ALA A 142 2.27 -9.41 3.29
N LEU A 143 3.42 -9.14 2.70
CA LEU A 143 4.71 -9.47 3.29
C LEU A 143 5.14 -8.28 4.14
N VAL A 144 5.25 -8.49 5.45
CA VAL A 144 5.47 -7.42 6.44
C VAL A 144 6.78 -7.67 7.17
N GLU A 145 7.64 -6.68 7.18
CA GLU A 145 8.84 -6.69 8.04
C GLU A 145 8.41 -6.68 9.51
N MET A 146 8.98 -7.55 10.31
CA MET A 146 8.51 -7.79 11.69
C MET A 146 8.52 -6.54 12.59
N PHE A 147 9.37 -5.56 12.30
CA PHE A 147 9.40 -4.32 13.06
C PHE A 147 8.12 -3.45 12.87
N TRP A 148 7.29 -3.73 11.85
CA TRP A 148 5.99 -3.10 11.67
C TRP A 148 4.88 -3.72 12.52
N LEU A 149 5.03 -4.97 13.00
CA LEU A 149 3.98 -5.67 13.75
C LEU A 149 3.50 -4.91 15.00
N PRO A 150 4.38 -4.28 15.80
CA PRO A 150 3.94 -3.45 16.94
C PRO A 150 3.03 -2.28 16.52
N LEU A 151 3.26 -1.68 15.35
CA LEU A 151 2.42 -0.61 14.84
C LEU A 151 1.01 -1.12 14.51
N PHE A 152 0.91 -2.22 13.76
CA PHE A 152 -0.38 -2.84 13.44
C PHE A 152 -1.14 -3.24 14.71
N HIS A 153 -0.42 -3.82 15.69
CA HIS A 153 -1.00 -4.16 16.99
C HIS A 153 -1.52 -2.92 17.73
N ALA A 154 -0.74 -1.83 17.77
CA ALA A 154 -1.15 -0.57 18.41
C ALA A 154 -2.37 0.08 17.74
N MET A 155 -2.56 -0.14 16.44
CA MET A 155 -3.75 0.26 15.69
C MET A 155 -4.94 -0.70 15.89
N GLY A 156 -4.77 -1.80 16.66
CA GLY A 156 -5.81 -2.79 16.90
C GLY A 156 -6.06 -3.77 15.76
N TRP A 157 -5.11 -3.88 14.80
CA TRP A 157 -5.26 -4.79 13.68
C TRP A 157 -5.05 -6.24 14.09
N LYS A 158 -5.85 -7.14 13.51
CA LYS A 158 -5.65 -8.57 13.62
C LYS A 158 -4.72 -9.04 12.51
N LEU A 159 -3.56 -9.60 12.89
CA LEU A 159 -2.62 -10.19 11.94
C LEU A 159 -2.63 -11.71 12.10
N ILE A 160 -2.84 -12.41 10.99
CA ILE A 160 -2.85 -13.87 10.92
C ILE A 160 -1.63 -14.29 10.09
N PRO A 161 -0.53 -14.77 10.70
CA PRO A 161 0.64 -15.23 9.95
C PRO A 161 0.28 -16.39 9.02
N LEU A 162 0.73 -16.34 7.76
CA LEU A 162 0.50 -17.39 6.77
C LEU A 162 1.59 -18.47 6.82
N GLY A 163 2.77 -18.12 7.33
CA GLY A 163 3.91 -18.99 7.51
C GLY A 163 4.84 -18.51 8.61
N LEU A 164 6.05 -19.04 8.65
CA LEU A 164 7.09 -18.61 9.57
C LEU A 164 7.81 -17.38 9.05
N PRO A 165 8.38 -16.53 9.93
CA PRO A 165 9.22 -15.41 9.49
C PRO A 165 10.50 -15.93 8.79
N GLU A 166 10.90 -15.19 7.76
CA GLU A 166 12.15 -15.43 7.03
C GLU A 166 12.93 -14.14 6.80
N LEU A 167 14.24 -14.26 6.59
CA LEU A 167 15.12 -13.13 6.31
C LEU A 167 15.02 -12.77 4.82
N ILE A 168 14.41 -11.64 4.48
CA ILE A 168 14.24 -11.15 3.11
C ILE A 168 14.95 -9.80 2.98
N SER A 169 15.89 -9.70 2.05
CA SER A 169 16.69 -8.48 1.81
C SER A 169 17.26 -7.87 3.10
N GLY A 170 17.69 -8.72 4.04
CA GLY A 170 18.30 -8.31 5.31
C GLY A 170 17.33 -8.03 6.46
N GLU A 171 16.02 -8.13 6.24
CA GLU A 171 15.00 -7.88 7.27
C GLU A 171 14.13 -9.11 7.53
N TRP A 172 13.90 -9.42 8.81
CA TRP A 172 12.96 -10.47 9.18
C TRP A 172 11.54 -10.07 8.77
N SER A 173 10.95 -10.86 7.89
CA SER A 173 9.65 -10.61 7.28
C SER A 173 8.72 -11.81 7.44
N VAL A 174 7.41 -11.56 7.52
CA VAL A 174 6.38 -12.58 7.64
C VAL A 174 5.22 -12.26 6.71
N ALA A 175 4.74 -13.29 6.00
CA ALA A 175 3.50 -13.17 5.23
C ALA A 175 2.30 -13.22 6.20
N VAL A 176 1.40 -12.26 6.08
CA VAL A 176 0.22 -12.14 6.94
C VAL A 176 -1.05 -11.97 6.14
N LYS A 177 -2.17 -12.42 6.72
CA LYS A 177 -3.53 -12.04 6.34
C LYS A 177 -4.11 -11.12 7.42
N MET A 178 -4.79 -10.06 7.00
CA MET A 178 -5.34 -9.01 7.85
C MET A 178 -6.83 -8.82 7.49
N PRO A 179 -7.76 -9.29 8.31
CA PRO A 179 -9.19 -8.99 8.15
C PRO A 179 -9.44 -7.49 8.29
N ILE A 180 -10.29 -6.96 7.41
CA ILE A 180 -10.64 -5.54 7.31
C ILE A 180 -12.11 -5.35 7.64
N ASP A 181 -12.39 -4.45 8.56
CA ASP A 181 -13.75 -4.02 8.91
C ASP A 181 -13.79 -2.53 9.29
N LYS A 182 -14.97 -2.02 9.62
CA LYS A 182 -15.16 -0.62 10.03
C LYS A 182 -14.40 -0.31 11.33
N THR A 183 -14.29 -1.28 12.24
CA THR A 183 -13.57 -1.11 13.51
C THR A 183 -12.08 -0.91 13.25
N THR A 184 -11.51 -1.67 12.30
CA THR A 184 -10.11 -1.51 11.85
C THR A 184 -9.85 -0.11 11.29
N LEU A 185 -10.78 0.44 10.49
CA LEU A 185 -10.66 1.80 9.97
C LEU A 185 -10.76 2.85 11.09
N GLU A 186 -11.74 2.71 11.99
CA GLU A 186 -11.96 3.65 13.09
C GLU A 186 -10.78 3.69 14.06
N SER A 187 -10.25 2.53 14.44
CA SER A 187 -9.07 2.44 15.31
C SER A 187 -7.81 3.01 14.65
N THR A 188 -7.63 2.78 13.35
CA THR A 188 -6.53 3.37 12.56
C THR A 188 -6.64 4.89 12.48
N ARG A 189 -7.85 5.42 12.23
CA ARG A 189 -8.10 6.86 12.24
C ARG A 189 -7.79 7.48 13.61
N ALA A 190 -8.27 6.86 14.68
CA ALA A 190 -8.02 7.32 16.05
C ALA A 190 -6.53 7.33 16.37
N PHE A 191 -5.79 6.27 16.01
CA PHE A 191 -4.35 6.18 16.24
C PHE A 191 -3.56 7.29 15.56
N HIS A 192 -3.92 7.64 14.31
CA HIS A 192 -3.23 8.64 13.52
C HIS A 192 -3.82 10.06 13.61
N GLY A 193 -4.89 10.26 14.40
CA GLY A 193 -5.59 11.54 14.49
C GLY A 193 -6.25 11.99 13.18
N ILE A 194 -6.68 11.02 12.34
CA ILE A 194 -7.34 11.29 11.07
C ILE A 194 -8.83 11.50 11.31
N THR A 195 -9.33 12.67 10.99
CA THR A 195 -10.76 13.00 11.06
C THR A 195 -11.37 13.00 9.65
N GLY A 196 -12.51 12.34 9.51
CA GLY A 196 -13.21 12.27 8.24
C GLY A 196 -12.63 11.30 7.23
N ARG A 197 -13.05 11.43 5.99
CA ARG A 197 -12.67 10.54 4.89
C ARG A 197 -11.34 10.97 4.27
N ALA A 198 -10.45 10.01 4.05
CA ALA A 198 -9.14 10.22 3.42
C ALA A 198 -9.25 10.25 1.88
N VAL A 199 -10.06 9.32 1.31
CA VAL A 199 -10.27 9.21 -0.14
C VAL A 199 -11.18 10.34 -0.65
N VAL A 200 -10.75 11.02 -1.72
CA VAL A 200 -11.55 12.08 -2.36
C VAL A 200 -12.85 11.53 -2.95
N ALA A 201 -13.97 12.23 -2.68
CA ALA A 201 -15.30 11.77 -3.08
C ALA A 201 -15.55 11.84 -4.60
N ASN A 202 -14.85 12.71 -5.34
CA ASN A 202 -15.03 12.90 -6.78
C ASN A 202 -13.68 13.06 -7.49
N GLN A 203 -13.04 11.93 -7.77
CA GLN A 203 -11.68 11.88 -8.32
C GLN A 203 -11.55 12.51 -9.72
N LEU A 204 -12.62 12.47 -10.54
CA LEU A 204 -12.63 13.03 -11.89
C LEU A 204 -12.70 14.56 -11.90
N ALA A 205 -13.34 15.18 -10.92
CA ALA A 205 -13.45 16.63 -10.83
C ALA A 205 -12.17 17.31 -10.35
N SER A 206 -11.32 16.62 -9.57
CA SER A 206 -10.08 17.19 -9.03
C SER A 206 -8.94 17.24 -10.08
N VAL A 207 -8.95 16.36 -11.06
CA VAL A 207 -7.93 16.33 -12.14
C VAL A 207 -8.22 17.42 -13.19
N ALA A 208 -9.50 17.72 -13.45
CA ALA A 208 -9.88 18.77 -14.39
C ALA A 208 -9.61 20.21 -13.87
N GLY A 209 -9.52 20.39 -12.56
CA GLY A 209 -9.28 21.69 -11.92
C GLY A 209 -7.81 22.14 -11.86
N THR A 210 -6.85 21.27 -12.17
CA THR A 210 -5.41 21.60 -12.17
C THR A 210 -4.86 21.95 -13.54
N ALA A 211 -5.68 21.89 -14.60
CA ALA A 211 -5.32 22.22 -15.99
C ALA A 211 -5.82 23.59 -16.47
N ALA A 212 -6.19 24.51 -15.56
CA ALA A 212 -6.63 25.87 -15.86
C ALA A 212 -5.66 26.92 -15.34
#